data_22b1ab68765c00452e29928967a92474
#
_entry.id   22b1ab68765c00452e29928967a92474
#
_cell.length_a   1.000
_cell.length_b   1.000
_cell.length_c   1.000
_cell.angle_alpha   90.00
_cell.angle_beta   90.00
_cell.angle_gamma   90.00
#
_symmetry.space_group_name_H-M   'P 1'
#
loop_
_entity.id
_entity.type
_entity.pdbx_description
1 polymer ?
#
loop_
_entity_poly.entity_id
_entity_poly.type
_entity_poly.pdbx_seq_one_letter_code
_entity_poly.pdbx_strand_id
1 'polypeptide(L)'
;IRPTHGRVDLSNAHPMAPSFDTAGWFTNDAKLFRDIGPVLLDGNTTAGTPERMLVLTDAFDRATPDVKQALESVLAAAADVLPTGEPVAVAGEDTLDVWWDAFRVIQASEVKQTNVPWVEEHQPNLGPGIRDRFAMAAAITAEETEAANAVRDRVRKRVLALAAPGTILCLP
;
A
#
# COMPACT_ATOMS: atom_id res chain seq x y z
N ILE A 1 0.14 6.84 -9.15
CA ILE A 1 -0.23 7.18 -7.77
C ILE A 1 -1.13 6.09 -7.17
N ARG A 2 -0.98 5.85 -5.89
CA ARG A 2 -1.92 5.11 -5.05
C ARG A 2 -2.44 6.07 -3.97
N PRO A 3 -3.66 6.61 -4.11
CA PRO A 3 -4.22 7.54 -3.13
C PRO A 3 -4.44 6.87 -1.77
N THR A 4 -4.56 7.69 -0.73
CA THR A 4 -5.01 7.22 0.59
C THR A 4 -6.36 6.51 0.46
N HIS A 5 -6.51 5.40 1.17
CA HIS A 5 -7.77 4.64 1.20
C HIS A 5 -8.97 5.54 1.50
N GLY A 6 -10.04 5.36 0.74
CA GLY A 6 -11.26 6.15 0.86
C GLY A 6 -11.24 7.54 0.19
N ARG A 7 -10.12 7.93 -0.47
CA ARG A 7 -10.03 9.23 -1.17
C ARG A 7 -10.62 9.21 -2.59
N VAL A 8 -10.72 8.04 -3.19
CA VAL A 8 -11.39 7.83 -4.48
C VAL A 8 -12.63 7.01 -4.24
N ASP A 9 -13.77 7.44 -4.81
CA ASP A 9 -15.02 6.68 -4.73
C ASP A 9 -14.91 5.38 -5.51
N LEU A 10 -15.15 4.25 -4.83
CA LEU A 10 -15.15 2.91 -5.39
C LEU A 10 -16.54 2.26 -5.37
N SER A 11 -17.62 3.04 -5.17
CA SER A 11 -18.99 2.52 -5.05
C SER A 11 -19.46 1.69 -6.24
N ASN A 12 -18.88 1.94 -7.44
CA ASN A 12 -19.19 1.20 -8.67
C ASN A 12 -18.09 0.19 -9.07
N ALA A 13 -17.11 -0.07 -8.20
CA ALA A 13 -16.08 -1.08 -8.43
C ALA A 13 -16.40 -2.36 -7.64
N HIS A 14 -16.13 -3.52 -8.27
CA HIS A 14 -16.24 -4.78 -7.55
C HIS A 14 -15.13 -4.88 -6.48
N PRO A 15 -15.47 -5.11 -5.21
CA PRO A 15 -14.45 -5.17 -4.16
C PRO A 15 -13.62 -6.44 -4.26
N MET A 16 -12.32 -6.33 -4.01
CA MET A 16 -11.43 -7.46 -3.82
C MET A 16 -11.07 -7.63 -2.34
N ALA A 17 -10.51 -6.58 -1.76
CA ALA A 17 -10.16 -6.52 -0.34
C ALA A 17 -10.48 -5.10 0.18
N PRO A 18 -11.73 -4.87 0.62
CA PRO A 18 -12.28 -3.53 0.87
C PRO A 18 -11.43 -2.62 1.75
N SER A 19 -10.72 -3.17 2.72
CA SER A 19 -9.86 -2.36 3.60
C SER A 19 -8.52 -1.96 2.98
N PHE A 20 -8.20 -2.46 1.77
CA PHE A 20 -6.99 -2.14 1.00
C PHE A 20 -7.29 -1.56 -0.38
N ASP A 21 -8.51 -1.74 -0.88
CA ASP A 21 -8.88 -1.31 -2.22
C ASP A 21 -8.77 0.21 -2.36
N THR A 22 -8.10 0.64 -3.41
CA THR A 22 -8.02 2.04 -3.81
C THR A 22 -7.79 2.12 -5.31
N ALA A 23 -8.38 3.10 -5.99
CA ALA A 23 -8.08 3.38 -7.38
C ALA A 23 -6.98 4.43 -7.49
N GLY A 24 -5.99 4.12 -8.30
CA GLY A 24 -4.94 5.04 -8.68
C GLY A 24 -4.91 5.23 -10.20
N TRP A 25 -3.93 5.98 -10.68
CA TRP A 25 -3.77 6.22 -12.12
C TRP A 25 -2.30 6.31 -12.53
N PHE A 26 -2.06 6.00 -13.78
CA PHE A 26 -0.80 6.21 -14.48
C PHE A 26 -1.08 7.04 -15.73
N THR A 27 -0.13 7.85 -16.17
CA THR A 27 -0.28 8.70 -17.35
C THR A 27 1.02 8.77 -18.15
N ASN A 28 0.93 9.17 -19.40
CA ASN A 28 2.08 9.34 -20.27
C ASN A 28 2.93 10.58 -19.95
N ASP A 29 2.35 11.56 -19.24
CA ASP A 29 3.03 12.80 -18.89
C ASP A 29 2.53 13.37 -17.56
N ALA A 30 3.35 14.24 -16.98
CA ALA A 30 3.10 14.84 -15.67
C ALA A 30 1.93 15.85 -15.69
N LYS A 31 1.63 16.48 -16.83
CA LYS A 31 0.51 17.40 -16.93
C LYS A 31 -0.81 16.66 -16.79
N LEU A 32 -1.00 15.60 -17.60
CA LEU A 32 -2.20 14.75 -17.52
C LEU A 32 -2.34 14.10 -16.13
N PHE A 33 -1.22 13.66 -15.55
CA PHE A 33 -1.19 13.10 -14.19
C PHE A 33 -1.80 14.08 -13.16
N ARG A 34 -1.40 15.35 -13.23
CA ARG A 34 -1.90 16.40 -12.36
C ARG A 34 -3.36 16.76 -12.64
N ASP A 35 -3.76 16.80 -13.93
CA ASP A 35 -5.11 17.18 -14.34
C ASP A 35 -6.17 16.15 -13.90
N ILE A 36 -5.81 14.87 -13.77
CA ILE A 36 -6.69 13.80 -13.29
C ILE A 36 -6.93 13.93 -11.76
N GLY A 37 -5.95 14.39 -11.00
CA GLY A 37 -6.02 14.47 -9.54
C GLY A 37 -7.29 15.15 -9.03
N PRO A 38 -7.62 16.40 -9.42
CA PRO A 38 -8.83 17.08 -8.99
C PRO A 38 -10.14 16.35 -9.32
N VAL A 39 -10.16 15.60 -10.43
CA VAL A 39 -11.33 14.84 -10.86
C VAL A 39 -11.59 13.63 -9.96
N LEU A 40 -10.53 12.85 -9.67
CA LEU A 40 -10.67 11.61 -8.90
C LEU A 40 -10.62 11.83 -7.39
N LEU A 41 -9.99 12.91 -6.92
CA LEU A 41 -9.86 13.23 -5.49
C LEU A 41 -10.89 14.27 -5.00
N ASP A 42 -11.96 14.45 -5.76
CA ASP A 42 -13.09 15.32 -5.44
C ASP A 42 -12.66 16.78 -5.09
N GLY A 43 -11.73 17.31 -5.90
CA GLY A 43 -11.22 18.68 -5.77
C GLY A 43 -10.35 18.96 -4.54
N ASN A 44 -10.25 18.02 -3.60
CA ASN A 44 -9.49 18.20 -2.37
C ASN A 44 -8.01 17.86 -2.53
N THR A 45 -7.30 18.72 -3.25
CA THR A 45 -5.87 18.58 -3.57
C THR A 45 -5.00 19.65 -2.90
N THR A 46 -5.23 19.93 -1.62
CA THR A 46 -4.39 20.88 -0.89
C THR A 46 -2.97 20.33 -0.80
N ALA A 47 -2.04 20.94 -1.55
CA ALA A 47 -0.63 20.62 -1.47
C ALA A 47 -0.02 21.34 -0.26
N GLY A 48 0.55 20.59 0.66
CA GLY A 48 1.47 21.11 1.67
C GLY A 48 2.91 21.05 1.15
N THR A 49 3.77 21.93 1.65
CA THR A 49 5.22 21.79 1.42
C THR A 49 5.76 20.75 2.40
N PRO A 50 6.49 19.73 1.94
CA PRO A 50 7.15 18.80 2.84
C PRO A 50 8.19 19.53 3.72
N GLU A 51 8.12 19.27 5.02
CA GLU A 51 9.04 19.86 6.01
C GLU A 51 10.09 18.84 6.49
N ARG A 52 9.76 17.55 6.34
CA ARG A 52 10.59 16.44 6.79
C ARG A 52 10.50 15.27 5.82
N MET A 53 11.62 14.56 5.61
CA MET A 53 11.65 13.31 4.86
C MET A 53 12.30 12.21 5.68
N LEU A 54 11.63 11.07 5.80
CA LEU A 54 12.16 9.85 6.41
C LEU A 54 12.49 8.84 5.32
N VAL A 55 13.73 8.38 5.29
CA VAL A 55 14.19 7.30 4.39
C VAL A 55 14.08 5.98 5.14
N LEU A 56 13.20 5.09 4.66
CA LEU A 56 12.88 3.83 5.33
C LEU A 56 13.96 2.78 5.05
N THR A 57 14.96 2.70 5.94
CA THR A 57 16.18 1.90 5.73
C THR A 57 15.89 0.41 5.57
N ASP A 58 15.02 -0.15 6.38
CA ASP A 58 14.62 -1.56 6.33
C ASP A 58 13.85 -1.92 5.03
N ALA A 59 13.11 -0.97 4.45
CA ALA A 59 12.51 -1.15 3.14
C ALA A 59 13.57 -1.10 2.01
N PHE A 60 14.51 -0.14 2.08
CA PHE A 60 15.64 -0.08 1.15
C PHE A 60 16.54 -1.31 1.22
N ASP A 61 16.71 -1.93 2.40
CA ASP A 61 17.51 -3.14 2.56
C ASP A 61 16.93 -4.37 1.85
N ARG A 62 15.65 -4.33 1.51
CA ARG A 62 14.98 -5.36 0.69
C ARG A 62 15.10 -5.14 -0.81
N ALA A 63 15.49 -3.94 -1.24
CA ALA A 63 15.68 -3.63 -2.66
C ALA A 63 16.96 -4.26 -3.20
N THR A 64 16.95 -4.67 -4.47
CA THR A 64 18.16 -5.13 -5.16
C THR A 64 19.16 -3.97 -5.34
N PRO A 65 20.46 -4.26 -5.48
CA PRO A 65 21.48 -3.21 -5.58
C PRO A 65 21.25 -2.20 -6.71
N ASP A 66 20.76 -2.66 -7.87
CA ASP A 66 20.43 -1.82 -9.01
C ASP A 66 19.24 -0.89 -8.74
N VAL A 67 18.22 -1.37 -8.04
CA VAL A 67 17.09 -0.54 -7.59
C VAL A 67 17.54 0.48 -6.55
N LYS A 68 18.34 0.09 -5.56
CA LYS A 68 18.93 1.03 -4.59
C LYS A 68 19.68 2.17 -5.29
N GLN A 69 20.59 1.83 -6.20
CA GLN A 69 21.40 2.81 -6.92
C GLN A 69 20.53 3.77 -7.76
N ALA A 70 19.50 3.25 -8.43
CA ALA A 70 18.58 4.09 -9.20
C ALA A 70 17.83 5.09 -8.30
N LEU A 71 17.33 4.63 -7.15
CA LEU A 71 16.58 5.47 -6.20
C LEU A 71 17.46 6.49 -5.49
N GLU A 72 18.69 6.15 -5.13
CA GLU A 72 19.68 7.09 -4.59
C GLU A 72 19.95 8.22 -5.56
N SER A 73 20.06 7.92 -6.86
CA SER A 73 20.21 8.93 -7.90
C SER A 73 19.00 9.86 -8.00
N VAL A 74 17.78 9.33 -7.85
CA VAL A 74 16.55 10.14 -7.83
C VAL A 74 16.50 11.04 -6.59
N LEU A 75 16.85 10.51 -5.42
CA LEU A 75 16.90 11.28 -4.17
C LEU A 75 17.92 12.41 -4.27
N ALA A 76 19.11 12.13 -4.84
CA ALA A 76 20.11 13.15 -5.07
C ALA A 76 19.63 14.26 -6.02
N ALA A 77 18.93 13.89 -7.10
CA ALA A 77 18.35 14.87 -8.03
C ALA A 77 17.19 15.68 -7.42
N ALA A 78 16.53 15.17 -6.39
CA ALA A 78 15.42 15.84 -5.71
C ALA A 78 15.89 16.71 -4.52
N ALA A 79 17.19 16.76 -4.21
CA ALA A 79 17.75 17.44 -3.03
C ALA A 79 17.45 18.95 -2.96
N ASP A 80 17.21 19.59 -4.12
CA ASP A 80 16.86 21.01 -4.18
C ASP A 80 15.38 21.30 -3.87
N VAL A 81 14.52 20.28 -3.89
CA VAL A 81 13.06 20.43 -3.75
C VAL A 81 12.47 19.63 -2.58
N LEU A 82 13.22 18.71 -2.01
CA LEU A 82 12.83 17.88 -0.87
C LEU A 82 13.74 18.14 0.34
N PRO A 83 13.22 17.99 1.56
CA PRO A 83 14.05 18.01 2.76
C PRO A 83 15.13 16.92 2.74
N THR A 84 16.22 17.16 3.48
CA THR A 84 17.25 16.13 3.70
C THR A 84 16.64 14.89 4.36
N GLY A 85 16.95 13.71 3.81
CA GLY A 85 16.43 12.44 4.31
C GLY A 85 17.04 12.02 5.64
N GLU A 86 16.19 11.70 6.61
CA GLU A 86 16.59 11.13 7.89
C GLU A 86 16.38 9.60 7.84
N PRO A 87 17.38 8.76 8.14
CA PRO A 87 17.23 7.31 8.13
C PRO A 87 16.34 6.84 9.28
N VAL A 88 15.43 5.91 9.00
CA VAL A 88 14.58 5.26 10.01
C VAL A 88 14.22 3.84 9.59
N ALA A 89 14.24 2.89 10.53
CA ALA A 89 13.63 1.58 10.34
C ALA A 89 12.13 1.69 10.59
N VAL A 90 11.31 1.51 9.54
CA VAL A 90 9.86 1.70 9.64
C VAL A 90 9.20 0.62 10.49
N ALA A 91 9.67 -0.62 10.40
CA ALA A 91 9.13 -1.74 11.17
C ALA A 91 9.37 -1.61 12.70
N GLY A 92 10.42 -0.87 13.11
CA GLY A 92 10.74 -0.69 14.53
C GLY A 92 11.16 -2.00 15.19
N GLU A 93 10.39 -2.48 16.16
CA GLU A 93 10.62 -3.76 16.85
C GLU A 93 10.10 -4.98 16.08
N ASP A 94 9.20 -4.77 15.10
CA ASP A 94 8.73 -5.80 14.18
C ASP A 94 9.71 -5.96 12.99
N THR A 95 9.32 -6.79 12.02
CA THR A 95 9.97 -6.90 10.71
C THR A 95 8.96 -6.65 9.60
N LEU A 96 9.44 -6.25 8.43
CA LEU A 96 8.57 -6.12 7.25
C LEU A 96 7.96 -7.46 6.81
N ASP A 97 8.55 -8.60 7.17
CA ASP A 97 7.97 -9.93 6.90
C ASP A 97 6.72 -10.17 7.77
N VAL A 98 6.76 -9.80 9.04
CA VAL A 98 5.58 -9.85 9.92
C VAL A 98 4.44 -8.98 9.36
N TRP A 99 4.77 -7.80 8.84
CA TRP A 99 3.79 -6.91 8.21
C TRP A 99 3.20 -7.51 6.94
N TRP A 100 4.07 -8.11 6.10
CA TRP A 100 3.67 -8.77 4.87
C TRP A 100 2.75 -9.96 5.14
N ASP A 101 3.08 -10.80 6.11
CA ASP A 101 2.26 -11.96 6.46
C ASP A 101 0.89 -11.53 7.00
N ALA A 102 0.83 -10.52 7.86
CA ALA A 102 -0.43 -9.96 8.33
C ALA A 102 -1.27 -9.38 7.18
N PHE A 103 -0.65 -8.64 6.26
CA PHE A 103 -1.32 -8.13 5.06
C PHE A 103 -1.93 -9.27 4.23
N ARG A 104 -1.17 -10.34 3.96
CA ARG A 104 -1.64 -11.49 3.19
C ARG A 104 -2.85 -12.17 3.82
N VAL A 105 -2.82 -12.36 5.13
CA VAL A 105 -3.93 -13.00 5.87
C VAL A 105 -5.19 -12.13 5.82
N ILE A 106 -5.07 -10.83 6.11
CA ILE A 106 -6.22 -9.91 6.09
C ILE A 106 -6.79 -9.82 4.67
N GLN A 107 -5.94 -9.62 3.65
CA GLN A 107 -6.39 -9.58 2.26
C GLN A 107 -7.11 -10.87 1.86
N ALA A 108 -6.56 -12.03 2.20
CA ALA A 108 -7.18 -13.32 1.92
C ALA A 108 -8.52 -13.50 2.64
N SER A 109 -8.63 -13.06 3.89
CA SER A 109 -9.89 -13.06 4.66
C SER A 109 -10.97 -12.19 4.00
N GLU A 110 -10.60 -11.03 3.49
CA GLU A 110 -11.54 -10.14 2.78
C GLU A 110 -11.95 -10.73 1.41
N VAL A 111 -10.99 -11.28 0.64
CA VAL A 111 -11.28 -12.02 -0.60
C VAL A 111 -12.21 -13.22 -0.36
N LYS A 112 -12.03 -13.92 0.76
CA LYS A 112 -12.95 -14.99 1.17
C LYS A 112 -14.40 -14.51 1.27
N GLN A 113 -14.62 -13.34 1.82
CA GLN A 113 -15.95 -12.76 2.01
C GLN A 113 -16.54 -12.19 0.71
N THR A 114 -15.72 -11.54 -0.10
CA THR A 114 -16.18 -10.79 -1.28
C THR A 114 -16.28 -11.63 -2.54
N ASN A 115 -15.38 -12.60 -2.73
CA ASN A 115 -15.20 -13.27 -4.02
C ASN A 115 -15.36 -14.80 -3.97
N VAL A 116 -14.98 -15.47 -2.87
CA VAL A 116 -15.05 -16.93 -2.79
C VAL A 116 -16.46 -17.46 -3.03
N PRO A 117 -17.55 -16.89 -2.47
CA PRO A 117 -18.90 -17.37 -2.72
C PRO A 117 -19.27 -17.40 -4.20
N TRP A 118 -18.90 -16.36 -4.95
CA TRP A 118 -19.13 -16.31 -6.39
C TRP A 118 -18.32 -17.36 -7.15
N VAL A 119 -17.06 -17.58 -6.75
CA VAL A 119 -16.20 -18.61 -7.37
C VAL A 119 -16.75 -20.01 -7.11
N GLU A 120 -17.24 -20.27 -5.91
CA GLU A 120 -17.85 -21.56 -5.55
C GLU A 120 -19.16 -21.81 -6.31
N GLU A 121 -19.99 -20.79 -6.50
CA GLU A 121 -21.25 -20.90 -7.22
C GLU A 121 -21.05 -21.11 -8.74
N HIS A 122 -20.14 -20.34 -9.34
CA HIS A 122 -20.02 -20.27 -10.80
C HIS A 122 -18.91 -21.16 -11.37
N GLN A 123 -18.03 -21.71 -10.51
CA GLN A 123 -16.91 -22.58 -10.92
C GLN A 123 -16.14 -22.08 -12.16
N PRO A 124 -15.68 -20.81 -12.16
CA PRO A 124 -15.03 -20.23 -13.34
C PRO A 124 -13.72 -20.97 -13.66
N ASN A 125 -13.35 -20.97 -14.94
CA ASN A 125 -12.06 -21.52 -15.37
C ASN A 125 -10.93 -20.55 -15.03
N LEU A 126 -10.43 -20.62 -13.80
CA LEU A 126 -9.34 -19.79 -13.30
C LEU A 126 -7.97 -20.38 -13.68
N GLY A 127 -7.04 -19.49 -14.01
CA GLY A 127 -5.64 -19.88 -14.17
C GLY A 127 -5.04 -20.43 -12.87
N PRO A 128 -4.00 -21.29 -12.94
CA PRO A 128 -3.47 -22.03 -11.77
C PRO A 128 -3.15 -21.11 -10.59
N GLY A 129 -2.38 -20.04 -10.79
CA GLY A 129 -1.99 -19.13 -9.70
C GLY A 129 -3.16 -18.36 -9.07
N ILE A 130 -4.25 -18.14 -9.80
CA ILE A 130 -5.47 -17.50 -9.26
C ILE A 130 -6.27 -18.51 -8.47
N ARG A 131 -6.41 -19.74 -9.00
CA ARG A 131 -7.11 -20.84 -8.28
C ARG A 131 -6.49 -21.11 -6.92
N ASP A 132 -5.15 -21.16 -6.85
CA ASP A 132 -4.41 -21.41 -5.61
C ASP A 132 -4.65 -20.29 -4.58
N ARG A 133 -4.73 -19.04 -5.04
CA ARG A 133 -5.03 -17.88 -4.17
C ARG A 133 -6.46 -17.96 -3.60
N PHE A 134 -7.45 -18.36 -4.38
CA PHE A 134 -8.81 -18.56 -3.89
C PHE A 134 -8.90 -19.74 -2.91
N ALA A 135 -8.19 -20.83 -3.17
CA ALA A 135 -8.13 -21.97 -2.26
C ALA A 135 -7.49 -21.56 -0.91
N MET A 136 -6.40 -20.79 -0.96
CA MET A 136 -5.77 -20.24 0.24
C MET A 136 -6.72 -19.30 0.99
N ALA A 137 -7.41 -18.40 0.28
CA ALA A 137 -8.35 -17.47 0.90
C ALA A 137 -9.51 -18.23 1.59
N ALA A 138 -10.07 -19.25 0.95
CA ALA A 138 -11.13 -20.08 1.53
C ALA A 138 -10.70 -20.76 2.84
N ALA A 139 -9.42 -21.11 2.97
CA ALA A 139 -8.88 -21.81 4.14
C ALA A 139 -8.61 -20.89 5.35
N ILE A 140 -8.52 -19.56 5.17
CA ILE A 140 -8.23 -18.62 6.26
C ILE A 140 -9.26 -18.72 7.37
N THR A 141 -8.78 -18.83 8.61
CA THR A 141 -9.60 -18.92 9.82
C THR A 141 -9.89 -17.55 10.44
N ALA A 142 -10.89 -17.49 11.31
CA ALA A 142 -11.18 -16.28 12.08
C ALA A 142 -10.05 -15.93 13.05
N GLU A 143 -9.42 -16.92 13.66
CA GLU A 143 -8.31 -16.76 14.60
C GLU A 143 -7.07 -16.15 13.91
N GLU A 144 -6.71 -16.66 12.72
CA GLU A 144 -5.62 -16.08 11.92
C GLU A 144 -5.91 -14.63 11.55
N THR A 145 -7.16 -14.34 11.17
CA THR A 145 -7.61 -12.99 10.81
C THR A 145 -7.53 -12.04 12.00
N GLU A 146 -7.93 -12.47 13.19
CA GLU A 146 -7.85 -11.66 14.43
C GLU A 146 -6.39 -11.37 14.78
N ALA A 147 -5.51 -12.37 14.77
CA ALA A 147 -4.09 -12.20 15.01
C ALA A 147 -3.44 -11.23 14.03
N ALA A 148 -3.76 -11.34 12.73
CA ALA A 148 -3.26 -10.45 11.70
C ALA A 148 -3.77 -9.01 11.89
N ASN A 149 -5.02 -8.81 12.28
CA ASN A 149 -5.56 -7.48 12.58
C ASN A 149 -4.86 -6.84 13.79
N ALA A 150 -4.50 -7.60 14.81
CA ALA A 150 -3.70 -7.09 15.94
C ALA A 150 -2.32 -6.58 15.48
N VAL A 151 -1.69 -7.27 14.52
CA VAL A 151 -0.45 -6.77 13.87
C VAL A 151 -0.76 -5.48 13.11
N ARG A 152 -1.81 -5.46 12.26
CA ARG A 152 -2.21 -4.26 11.49
C ARG A 152 -2.40 -3.03 12.37
N ASP A 153 -2.99 -3.17 13.54
CA ASP A 153 -3.21 -2.06 14.46
C ASP A 153 -1.89 -1.48 14.97
N ARG A 154 -0.90 -2.33 15.29
CA ARG A 154 0.45 -1.87 15.67
C ARG A 154 1.15 -1.19 14.50
N VAL A 155 1.09 -1.78 13.30
CA VAL A 155 1.63 -1.19 12.06
C VAL A 155 1.03 0.18 11.80
N ARG A 156 -0.30 0.30 11.86
CA ARG A 156 -1.01 1.57 11.67
C ARG A 156 -0.57 2.62 12.67
N LYS A 157 -0.50 2.28 13.95
CA LYS A 157 -0.03 3.18 15.00
C LYS A 157 1.39 3.65 14.73
N ARG A 158 2.28 2.74 14.35
CA ARG A 158 3.68 3.05 14.04
C ARG A 158 3.82 3.97 12.84
N VAL A 159 3.18 3.63 11.72
CA VAL A 159 3.25 4.42 10.48
C VAL A 159 2.65 5.81 10.68
N LEU A 160 1.51 5.93 11.36
CA LEU A 160 0.89 7.23 11.65
C LEU A 160 1.76 8.12 12.55
N ALA A 161 2.51 7.53 13.48
CA ALA A 161 3.46 8.28 14.30
C ALA A 161 4.66 8.81 13.50
N LEU A 162 5.08 8.09 12.47
CA LEU A 162 6.15 8.55 11.55
C LEU A 162 5.64 9.55 10.52
N ALA A 163 4.45 9.32 9.98
CA ALA A 163 3.83 10.16 8.94
C ALA A 163 3.08 11.35 9.54
N ALA A 164 3.73 12.08 10.46
CA ALA A 164 3.17 13.33 11.00
C ALA A 164 2.94 14.36 9.87
N PRO A 165 2.05 15.35 10.06
CA PRO A 165 1.84 16.41 9.08
C PRO A 165 3.16 17.04 8.62
N GLY A 166 3.30 17.27 7.31
CA GLY A 166 4.55 17.78 6.69
C GLY A 166 5.65 16.73 6.50
N THR A 167 5.45 15.47 6.95
CA THR A 167 6.44 14.40 6.78
C THR A 167 6.13 13.54 5.54
N ILE A 168 7.14 13.27 4.73
CA ILE A 168 7.10 12.27 3.66
C ILE A 168 7.93 11.04 4.06
N LEU A 169 7.44 9.86 3.69
CA LEU A 169 8.13 8.59 3.86
C LEU A 169 8.67 8.14 2.51
N CYS A 170 9.98 7.98 2.40
CA CYS A 170 10.65 7.54 1.18
C CYS A 170 11.00 6.04 1.29
N LEU A 171 10.53 5.26 0.32
CA LEU A 171 10.74 3.81 0.22
C LEU A 171 10.94 3.41 -1.25
N PRO A 172 11.56 2.24 -1.53
CA PRO A 172 11.73 1.70 -2.87
C PRO A 172 10.41 1.43 -3.59
#